data_2b8e2b26664ed4bd4f59896e6aecd0df
#
_entry.id   2b8e2b26664ed4bd4f59896e6aecd0df
#
_cell.length_a   1.000
_cell.length_b   1.000
_cell.length_c   1.000
_cell.angle_alpha   90.00
_cell.angle_beta   90.00
_cell.angle_gamma   90.00
#
_symmetry.space_group_name_H-M   'P 1'
#
loop_
_entity.id
_entity.type
_entity.pdbx_description
1 polymer ?
#
loop_
_entity_poly.entity_id
_entity_poly.type
_entity_poly.pdbx_seq_one_letter_code
_entity_poly.pdbx_strand_id
1 'polypeptide(L)'
;MNKFYIITNSEKDKNLEFTDLVVDYLGKRGGHCEVQLAGRQPEGPFHYTDPRMIPKETQCIIVLGGDGTLLQAARDIQAAHDDERSQIPLLGVNLGNLGFLAEVDRQSVYQALDKLVADVYEVEERMMLCGTVYRGEKVIGEDIALNDIVIAREGPL
;
A
#
# COMPACT_ATOMS: atom_id res chain seq x y z
N MET A 1 -14.98 -1.29 -11.04
CA MET A 1 -13.56 -0.95 -11.34
C MET A 1 -12.95 -1.95 -12.31
N ASN A 2 -11.97 -1.51 -13.13
CA ASN A 2 -11.27 -2.41 -14.07
C ASN A 2 -9.78 -2.07 -14.28
N LYS A 3 -9.22 -1.09 -13.55
CA LYS A 3 -7.80 -0.72 -13.62
C LYS A 3 -7.17 -0.79 -12.23
N PHE A 4 -6.29 -1.75 -12.04
CA PHE A 4 -5.70 -2.08 -10.76
C PHE A 4 -4.18 -1.95 -10.80
N TYR A 5 -3.59 -1.47 -9.73
CA TYR A 5 -2.16 -1.51 -9.51
C TYR A 5 -1.87 -2.41 -8.31
N ILE A 6 -1.00 -3.40 -8.47
CA ILE A 6 -0.72 -4.39 -7.44
C ILE A 6 0.67 -4.15 -6.88
N ILE A 7 0.76 -3.92 -5.58
CA ILE A 7 2.02 -3.85 -4.84
C ILE A 7 2.16 -5.14 -4.06
N THR A 8 3.16 -5.96 -4.38
CA THR A 8 3.35 -7.26 -3.73
C THR A 8 4.65 -7.37 -2.97
N ASN A 9 4.59 -7.98 -1.78
CA ASN A 9 5.75 -8.32 -0.97
C ASN A 9 6.30 -9.69 -1.39
N SER A 10 7.41 -9.69 -2.15
CA SER A 10 8.03 -10.90 -2.69
C SER A 10 8.60 -11.87 -1.62
N GLU A 11 8.84 -11.40 -0.39
CA GLU A 11 9.24 -12.28 0.71
C GLU A 11 8.07 -13.13 1.22
N LYS A 12 6.84 -12.60 1.13
CA LYS A 12 5.60 -13.28 1.53
C LYS A 12 4.91 -14.01 0.39
N ASP A 13 5.16 -13.59 -0.85
CA ASP A 13 4.65 -14.21 -2.06
C ASP A 13 5.80 -14.70 -2.93
N LYS A 14 6.39 -15.83 -2.53
CA LYS A 14 7.50 -16.44 -3.25
C LYS A 14 7.08 -16.84 -4.65
N ASN A 15 7.93 -16.51 -5.62
CA ASN A 15 7.68 -16.72 -7.06
C ASN A 15 6.42 -16.01 -7.60
N LEU A 16 5.83 -15.08 -6.84
CA LEU A 16 4.62 -14.33 -7.20
C LEU A 16 3.40 -15.21 -7.50
N GLU A 17 3.35 -16.41 -6.95
CA GLU A 17 2.29 -17.39 -7.24
C GLU A 17 0.89 -16.83 -6.89
N PHE A 18 0.76 -16.16 -5.75
CA PHE A 18 -0.52 -15.58 -5.36
C PHE A 18 -0.84 -14.29 -6.15
N THR A 19 0.16 -13.51 -6.45
CA THR A 19 0.04 -12.33 -7.32
C THR A 19 -0.49 -12.72 -8.69
N ASP A 20 0.09 -13.75 -9.31
CA ASP A 20 -0.36 -14.26 -10.61
C ASP A 20 -1.81 -14.76 -10.57
N LEU A 21 -2.22 -15.44 -9.49
CA LEU A 21 -3.60 -15.85 -9.30
C LEU A 21 -4.57 -14.65 -9.24
N VAL A 22 -4.19 -13.57 -8.54
CA VAL A 22 -4.99 -12.34 -8.46
C VAL A 22 -5.08 -11.66 -9.81
N VAL A 23 -3.96 -11.53 -10.53
CA VAL A 23 -3.90 -10.96 -11.89
C VAL A 23 -4.78 -11.73 -12.85
N ASP A 24 -4.64 -13.05 -12.89
CA ASP A 24 -5.45 -13.93 -13.73
C ASP A 24 -6.94 -13.83 -13.41
N TYR A 25 -7.28 -13.76 -12.11
CA TYR A 25 -8.66 -13.67 -11.65
C TYR A 25 -9.32 -12.37 -12.10
N LEU A 26 -8.63 -11.24 -11.94
CA LEU A 26 -9.11 -9.94 -12.42
C LEU A 26 -9.15 -9.87 -13.93
N GLY A 27 -8.13 -10.39 -14.62
CA GLY A 27 -8.06 -10.43 -16.08
C GLY A 27 -9.25 -11.17 -16.73
N LYS A 28 -9.67 -12.30 -16.15
CA LYS A 28 -10.87 -13.04 -16.58
C LYS A 28 -12.19 -12.26 -16.43
N ARG A 29 -12.18 -11.17 -15.65
CA ARG A 29 -13.30 -10.24 -15.42
C ARG A 29 -13.16 -8.92 -16.14
N GLY A 30 -12.21 -8.80 -17.07
CA GLY A 30 -11.94 -7.59 -17.84
C GLY A 30 -11.11 -6.54 -17.10
N GLY A 31 -10.49 -6.92 -15.98
CA GLY A 31 -9.57 -6.07 -15.24
C GLY A 31 -8.17 -6.02 -15.87
N HIS A 32 -7.55 -4.86 -15.79
CA HIS A 32 -6.15 -4.63 -16.17
C HIS A 32 -5.33 -4.43 -14.90
N CYS A 33 -4.22 -5.16 -14.78
CA CYS A 33 -3.35 -5.11 -13.63
C CYS A 33 -1.92 -4.77 -14.05
N GLU A 34 -1.30 -3.81 -13.34
CA GLU A 34 0.14 -3.63 -13.35
C GLU A 34 0.69 -4.05 -11.98
N VAL A 35 1.87 -4.66 -11.96
CA VAL A 35 2.45 -5.24 -10.74
C VAL A 35 3.77 -4.58 -10.42
N GLN A 36 3.93 -4.12 -9.18
CA GLN A 36 5.19 -3.65 -8.60
C GLN A 36 5.59 -4.51 -7.41
N LEU A 37 6.87 -4.87 -7.35
CA LEU A 37 7.43 -5.53 -6.18
C LEU A 37 7.68 -4.50 -5.07
N ALA A 38 7.09 -4.71 -3.90
CA ALA A 38 7.43 -3.97 -2.71
C ALA A 38 8.84 -4.37 -2.26
N GLY A 39 9.77 -3.47 -2.36
CA GLY A 39 11.16 -3.71 -1.97
C GLY A 39 11.85 -2.40 -1.63
N ARG A 40 12.85 -2.47 -0.73
CA ARG A 40 13.60 -1.28 -0.33
C ARG A 40 14.23 -0.62 -1.55
N GLN A 41 13.84 0.61 -1.82
CA GLN A 41 14.45 1.42 -2.86
C GLN A 41 15.85 1.84 -2.39
N PRO A 42 16.91 1.57 -3.17
CA PRO A 42 18.27 1.90 -2.76
C PRO A 42 18.54 3.40 -2.73
N GLU A 43 17.81 4.18 -3.53
CA GLU A 43 17.99 5.62 -3.64
C GLU A 43 16.64 6.31 -3.92
N GLY A 44 16.39 7.44 -3.25
CA GLY A 44 15.22 8.28 -3.51
C GLY A 44 14.38 8.60 -2.27
N PRO A 45 13.35 9.44 -2.42
CA PRO A 45 12.50 9.89 -1.30
C PRO A 45 11.49 8.82 -0.85
N PHE A 46 11.24 7.79 -1.66
CA PHE A 46 10.29 6.72 -1.38
C PHE A 46 11.02 5.49 -0.84
N HIS A 47 10.44 4.84 0.18
CA HIS A 47 11.12 3.78 0.89
C HIS A 47 10.93 2.40 0.23
N TYR A 48 9.72 2.11 -0.27
CA TYR A 48 9.36 0.80 -0.81
C TYR A 48 8.53 0.86 -2.09
N THR A 49 7.77 1.93 -2.28
CA THR A 49 6.86 2.11 -3.42
C THR A 49 7.14 3.45 -4.06
N ASP A 50 7.45 3.48 -5.34
CA ASP A 50 7.55 4.74 -6.08
C ASP A 50 6.17 5.08 -6.67
N PRO A 51 5.44 6.08 -6.11
CA PRO A 51 4.11 6.42 -6.59
C PRO A 51 4.09 6.93 -8.03
N ARG A 52 5.22 7.39 -8.55
CA ARG A 52 5.32 7.85 -9.95
C ARG A 52 5.17 6.70 -10.96
N MET A 53 5.41 5.47 -10.52
CA MET A 53 5.20 4.26 -11.34
C MET A 53 3.73 3.85 -11.43
N ILE A 54 2.85 4.39 -10.56
CA ILE A 54 1.43 4.08 -10.58
C ILE A 54 0.77 4.83 -11.73
N PRO A 55 0.11 4.16 -12.69
CA PRO A 55 -0.61 4.83 -13.76
C PRO A 55 -1.70 5.76 -13.22
N LYS A 56 -1.87 6.93 -13.84
CA LYS A 56 -2.88 7.92 -13.40
C LYS A 56 -4.31 7.41 -13.49
N GLU A 57 -4.57 6.49 -14.37
CA GLU A 57 -5.87 5.85 -14.57
C GLU A 57 -6.16 4.71 -13.60
N THR A 58 -5.26 4.40 -12.68
CA THR A 58 -5.47 3.38 -11.64
C THR A 58 -6.68 3.74 -10.77
N GLN A 59 -7.58 2.80 -10.59
CA GLN A 59 -8.81 2.98 -9.81
C GLN A 59 -8.71 2.41 -8.40
N CYS A 60 -7.85 1.41 -8.20
CA CYS A 60 -7.57 0.84 -6.88
C CYS A 60 -6.15 0.27 -6.84
N ILE A 61 -5.48 0.47 -5.72
CA ILE A 61 -4.18 -0.16 -5.44
C ILE A 61 -4.42 -1.36 -4.53
N ILE A 62 -4.01 -2.55 -4.97
CA ILE A 62 -4.12 -3.79 -4.20
C ILE A 62 -2.74 -4.09 -3.59
N VAL A 63 -2.66 -4.13 -2.27
CA VAL A 63 -1.40 -4.38 -1.55
C VAL A 63 -1.40 -5.80 -1.02
N LEU A 64 -0.57 -6.66 -1.62
CA LEU A 64 -0.40 -8.06 -1.23
C LEU A 64 0.78 -8.19 -0.27
N GLY A 65 0.50 -8.37 1.03
CA GLY A 65 1.59 -8.38 2.01
C GLY A 65 1.11 -8.64 3.44
N GLY A 66 1.40 -7.74 4.32
CA GLY A 66 0.91 -7.64 5.70
C GLY A 66 0.79 -6.18 6.07
N ASP A 67 0.43 -5.90 7.33
CA ASP A 67 0.24 -4.52 7.80
C ASP A 67 1.44 -3.62 7.49
N GLY A 68 2.68 -4.11 7.69
CA GLY A 68 3.88 -3.35 7.37
C GLY A 68 4.00 -2.98 5.88
N THR A 69 3.59 -3.86 4.97
CA THR A 69 3.58 -3.57 3.52
C THR A 69 2.53 -2.51 3.19
N LEU A 70 1.34 -2.62 3.80
CA LEU A 70 0.25 -1.66 3.62
C LEU A 70 0.62 -0.27 4.17
N LEU A 71 1.20 -0.22 5.38
CA LEU A 71 1.68 1.04 5.99
C LEU A 71 2.71 1.74 5.12
N GLN A 72 3.69 1.00 4.59
CA GLN A 72 4.71 1.57 3.72
C GLN A 72 4.13 2.07 2.39
N ALA A 73 3.25 1.29 1.76
CA ALA A 73 2.59 1.70 0.53
C ALA A 73 1.78 2.99 0.73
N ALA A 74 0.96 3.04 1.78
CA ALA A 74 0.16 4.23 2.11
C ALA A 74 1.03 5.46 2.36
N ARG A 75 2.13 5.30 3.11
CA ARG A 75 3.07 6.37 3.41
C ARG A 75 3.78 6.90 2.16
N ASP A 76 4.33 6.01 1.33
CA ASP A 76 5.05 6.40 0.13
C ASP A 76 4.12 7.09 -0.89
N ILE A 77 2.88 6.60 -1.04
CA ILE A 77 1.87 7.19 -1.92
C ILE A 77 1.46 8.59 -1.42
N GLN A 78 1.26 8.75 -0.11
CA GLN A 78 0.90 10.05 0.49
C GLN A 78 2.07 11.05 0.52
N ALA A 79 3.31 10.58 0.52
CA ALA A 79 4.48 11.47 0.43
C ALA A 79 4.54 12.25 -0.91
N ALA A 80 3.79 11.83 -1.91
CA ALA A 80 3.60 12.56 -3.18
C ALA A 80 2.43 13.58 -3.09
N HIS A 81 2.40 14.41 -2.08
CA HIS A 81 1.31 15.28 -1.60
C HIS A 81 0.47 15.99 -2.66
N ASP A 82 1.04 16.38 -3.79
CA ASP A 82 0.36 17.13 -4.86
C ASP A 82 -0.07 16.24 -6.03
N ASP A 83 0.00 14.91 -5.88
CA ASP A 83 -0.33 13.97 -6.94
C ASP A 83 -1.72 13.35 -6.70
N GLU A 84 -2.55 13.33 -7.75
CA GLU A 84 -3.89 12.70 -7.73
C GLU A 84 -3.85 11.22 -7.29
N ARG A 85 -2.69 10.56 -7.40
CA ARG A 85 -2.46 9.18 -6.95
C ARG A 85 -2.64 8.99 -5.44
N SER A 86 -2.44 10.06 -4.66
CA SER A 86 -2.69 10.04 -3.20
C SER A 86 -4.17 9.80 -2.84
N GLN A 87 -5.09 10.00 -3.79
CA GLN A 87 -6.53 9.78 -3.61
C GLN A 87 -6.98 8.39 -4.06
N ILE A 88 -6.10 7.57 -4.62
CA ILE A 88 -6.47 6.22 -5.07
C ILE A 88 -6.69 5.31 -3.85
N PRO A 89 -7.86 4.64 -3.73
CA PRO A 89 -8.13 3.75 -2.62
C PRO A 89 -7.19 2.54 -2.62
N LEU A 90 -6.82 2.09 -1.41
CA LEU A 90 -5.97 0.91 -1.18
C LEU A 90 -6.81 -0.25 -0.64
N LEU A 91 -6.63 -1.44 -1.22
CA LEU A 91 -7.11 -2.70 -0.65
C LEU A 91 -5.93 -3.51 -0.11
N GLY A 92 -5.85 -3.66 1.20
CA GLY A 92 -4.85 -4.54 1.84
C GLY A 92 -5.29 -6.00 1.84
N VAL A 93 -4.43 -6.89 1.33
CA VAL A 93 -4.63 -8.35 1.38
C VAL A 93 -3.50 -8.98 2.19
N ASN A 94 -3.84 -9.59 3.31
CA ASN A 94 -2.87 -10.22 4.19
C ASN A 94 -2.44 -11.60 3.65
N LEU A 95 -1.15 -11.75 3.40
CA LEU A 95 -0.55 -13.00 2.93
C LEU A 95 -0.01 -13.90 4.05
N GLY A 96 -0.04 -13.42 5.30
CA GLY A 96 0.44 -14.13 6.48
C GLY A 96 -0.60 -14.22 7.59
N ASN A 97 -0.17 -13.97 8.82
CA ASN A 97 -1.09 -13.87 9.95
C ASN A 97 -1.91 -12.59 9.83
N LEU A 98 -3.21 -12.70 10.09
CA LEU A 98 -4.12 -11.55 10.05
C LEU A 98 -3.62 -10.45 10.98
N GLY A 99 -3.51 -9.24 10.43
CA GLY A 99 -3.11 -8.03 11.16
C GLY A 99 -4.33 -7.20 11.57
N PHE A 100 -4.09 -5.94 11.91
CA PHE A 100 -5.14 -5.00 12.33
C PHE A 100 -5.63 -4.09 11.20
N LEU A 101 -4.87 -3.99 10.10
CA LEU A 101 -5.16 -3.04 9.02
C LEU A 101 -5.74 -3.70 7.78
N ALA A 102 -5.26 -4.89 7.42
CA ALA A 102 -5.78 -5.63 6.26
C ALA A 102 -6.90 -6.59 6.71
N GLU A 103 -8.12 -6.34 6.26
CA GLU A 103 -9.28 -7.16 6.59
C GLU A 103 -9.47 -8.35 5.64
N VAL A 104 -8.82 -8.30 4.47
CA VAL A 104 -8.89 -9.35 3.46
C VAL A 104 -7.68 -10.27 3.59
N ASP A 105 -7.91 -11.57 3.54
CA ASP A 105 -6.91 -12.61 3.54
C ASP A 105 -6.90 -13.41 2.23
N ARG A 106 -6.02 -14.42 2.12
CA ARG A 106 -5.94 -15.30 0.94
C ARG A 106 -7.25 -16.04 0.63
N GLN A 107 -8.09 -16.31 1.63
CA GLN A 107 -9.34 -17.08 1.45
C GLN A 107 -10.47 -16.20 0.97
N SER A 108 -10.53 -14.97 1.47
CA SER A 108 -11.59 -14.00 1.19
C SER A 108 -11.29 -13.08 -0.01
N VAL A 109 -10.05 -13.10 -0.55
CA VAL A 109 -9.61 -12.17 -1.60
C VAL A 109 -10.53 -12.18 -2.83
N TYR A 110 -10.94 -13.36 -3.31
CA TYR A 110 -11.75 -13.45 -4.51
C TYR A 110 -13.13 -12.80 -4.35
N GLN A 111 -13.71 -12.90 -3.17
CA GLN A 111 -14.98 -12.22 -2.86
C GLN A 111 -14.80 -10.70 -2.82
N ALA A 112 -13.68 -10.22 -2.27
CA ALA A 112 -13.37 -8.80 -2.26
C ALA A 112 -13.13 -8.26 -3.69
N LEU A 113 -12.39 -9.00 -4.53
CA LEU A 113 -12.17 -8.65 -5.92
C LEU A 113 -13.47 -8.62 -6.75
N ASP A 114 -14.38 -9.57 -6.53
CA ASP A 114 -15.70 -9.56 -7.17
C ASP A 114 -16.50 -8.31 -6.81
N LYS A 115 -16.46 -7.88 -5.55
CA LYS A 115 -17.09 -6.63 -5.10
C LYS A 115 -16.47 -5.40 -5.75
N LEU A 116 -15.13 -5.35 -5.86
CA LEU A 116 -14.45 -4.23 -6.55
C LEU A 116 -14.85 -4.14 -8.02
N VAL A 117 -14.84 -5.25 -8.75
CA VAL A 117 -15.25 -5.29 -10.16
C VAL A 117 -16.70 -4.90 -10.34
N ALA A 118 -17.58 -5.31 -9.43
CA ALA A 118 -19.01 -4.99 -9.45
C ALA A 118 -19.34 -3.58 -8.91
N ASP A 119 -18.36 -2.79 -8.48
CA ASP A 119 -18.54 -1.50 -7.82
C ASP A 119 -19.44 -1.55 -6.57
N VAL A 120 -19.34 -2.66 -5.80
CA VAL A 120 -20.08 -2.93 -4.55
C VAL A 120 -19.12 -2.91 -3.38
N TYR A 121 -18.64 -1.74 -3.01
CA TYR A 121 -17.68 -1.53 -1.92
C TYR A 121 -17.94 -0.17 -1.25
N GLU A 122 -17.36 0.00 -0.07
CA GLU A 122 -17.29 1.28 0.64
C GLU A 122 -15.82 1.66 0.80
N VAL A 123 -15.53 2.97 0.73
CA VAL A 123 -14.20 3.52 0.98
C VAL A 123 -14.19 4.15 2.36
N GLU A 124 -13.31 3.67 3.23
CA GLU A 124 -13.06 4.26 4.54
C GLU A 124 -11.92 5.28 4.42
N GLU A 125 -12.17 6.52 4.82
CA GLU A 125 -11.14 7.54 4.93
C GLU A 125 -10.40 7.41 6.27
N ARG A 126 -9.07 7.34 6.22
CA ARG A 126 -8.23 7.26 7.40
C ARG A 126 -7.33 8.49 7.51
N MET A 127 -7.32 9.08 8.69
CA MET A 127 -6.45 10.22 9.02
C MET A 127 -5.00 9.76 9.12
N MET A 128 -4.09 10.54 8.56
CA MET A 128 -2.65 10.35 8.75
C MET A 128 -2.05 11.40 9.67
N LEU A 129 -0.98 11.06 10.36
CA LEU A 129 -0.22 11.96 11.23
C LEU A 129 0.95 12.55 10.44
N CYS A 130 1.17 13.86 10.57
CA CYS A 130 2.38 14.51 10.12
C CYS A 130 3.24 14.86 11.35
N GLY A 131 4.50 14.44 11.36
CA GLY A 131 5.44 14.72 12.42
C GLY A 131 6.61 15.56 11.94
N THR A 132 6.85 16.68 12.62
CA THR A 132 7.98 17.57 12.35
C THR A 132 8.93 17.61 13.54
N VAL A 133 10.21 17.35 13.32
CA VAL A 133 11.25 17.37 14.35
C VAL A 133 12.05 18.66 14.26
N TYR A 134 12.13 19.37 15.39
CA TYR A 134 12.87 20.63 15.51
C TYR A 134 14.13 20.46 16.35
N ARG A 135 15.19 21.17 15.99
CA ARG A 135 16.35 21.42 16.84
C ARG A 135 16.53 22.94 17.00
N GLY A 136 16.09 23.48 18.13
CA GLY A 136 15.86 24.90 18.28
C GLY A 136 14.73 25.36 17.33
N GLU A 137 15.00 26.35 16.48
CA GLU A 137 14.03 26.86 15.48
C GLU A 137 14.14 26.15 14.11
N LYS A 138 15.13 25.25 13.96
CA LYS A 138 15.41 24.59 12.68
C LYS A 138 14.65 23.25 12.59
N VAL A 139 13.88 23.06 11.51
CA VAL A 139 13.34 21.75 11.12
C VAL A 139 14.50 20.84 10.70
N ILE A 140 14.62 19.67 11.30
CA ILE A 140 15.65 18.66 11.01
C ILE A 140 15.08 17.36 10.46
N GLY A 141 13.77 17.19 10.48
CA GLY A 141 13.08 16.04 9.89
C GLY A 141 11.58 16.28 9.84
N GLU A 142 10.96 15.75 8.82
CA GLU A 142 9.51 15.72 8.65
C GLU A 142 9.12 14.39 8.02
N ASP A 143 8.05 13.77 8.50
CA ASP A 143 7.55 12.50 7.99
C ASP A 143 6.07 12.32 8.30
N ILE A 144 5.43 11.38 7.62
CA ILE A 144 4.02 11.04 7.80
C ILE A 144 3.86 9.59 8.25
N ALA A 145 2.78 9.33 8.99
CA ALA A 145 2.45 7.98 9.46
C ALA A 145 0.94 7.73 9.39
N LEU A 146 0.55 6.55 8.93
CA LEU A 146 -0.85 6.12 8.96
C LEU A 146 -1.27 5.66 10.37
N ASN A 147 -0.35 5.10 11.15
CA ASN A 147 -0.66 4.50 12.45
C ASN A 147 -0.13 5.37 13.61
N ASP A 148 1.19 5.39 13.79
CA ASP A 148 1.83 6.09 14.92
C ASP A 148 3.22 6.62 14.55
N ILE A 149 3.65 7.66 15.28
CA ILE A 149 5.00 8.20 15.24
C ILE A 149 5.66 7.85 16.57
N VAL A 150 6.72 7.05 16.51
CA VAL A 150 7.41 6.55 17.70
C VAL A 150 8.67 7.37 17.96
N ILE A 151 8.78 7.92 19.18
CA ILE A 151 10.00 8.56 19.67
C ILE A 151 10.71 7.57 20.57
N ALA A 152 11.87 7.09 20.13
CA ALA A 152 12.67 6.15 20.90
C ALA A 152 14.02 6.76 21.30
N ARG A 153 14.50 6.36 22.48
CA ARG A 153 15.84 6.71 22.92
C ARG A 153 16.86 5.81 22.22
N GLU A 154 17.92 6.40 21.70
CA GLU A 154 19.07 5.67 21.19
C GLU A 154 20.07 5.38 22.34
N GLY A 155 20.51 4.13 22.47
CA GLY A 155 21.49 3.66 23.44
C GLY A 155 20.93 2.75 24.54
N PRO A 156 21.81 2.09 25.31
CA PRO A 156 21.40 1.21 26.39
C PRO A 156 20.72 2.00 27.54
N LEU A 157 19.82 1.32 28.24
CA LEU A 157 19.20 1.80 29.49
C LEU A 157 20.24 1.95 30.58
#